data_461b6f39fd2084fa7340680b367edf19
#
_entry.id   461b6f39fd2084fa7340680b367edf19
#
_cell.length_a   1.000
_cell.length_b   1.000
_cell.length_c   1.000
_cell.angle_alpha   90.00
_cell.angle_beta   90.00
_cell.angle_gamma   90.00
#
_symmetry.space_group_name_H-M   'P 1'
#
loop_
_entity.id
_entity.type
_entity.pdbx_description
1 polymer ?
#
loop_
_entity_poly.entity_id
_entity_poly.type
_entity_poly.pdbx_seq_one_letter_code
_entity_poly.pdbx_strand_id
1 'polypeptide(L)'
;MKEKDIQKLIDRAIVARDKTYSPYSHFGVGAALLCEDGTIYEGCNIENASYGLTNCAERTAIFKAVSEGQTKFKALAVVADTEGPCAPCGACRQVISEFEIPRIIMANLRGDYTVVEL
;
A
#
# COMPACT_ATOMS: atom_id res chain seq x y z
N MET A 1 -13.06 -4.56 10.31
CA MET A 1 -13.23 -3.21 9.72
C MET A 1 -14.56 -3.12 9.00
N LYS A 2 -15.19 -1.97 9.09
CA LYS A 2 -16.44 -1.73 8.38
C LYS A 2 -16.15 -1.42 6.90
N GLU A 3 -17.11 -1.68 6.03
CA GLU A 3 -17.02 -1.41 4.59
C GLU A 3 -16.58 0.03 4.31
N LYS A 4 -17.13 0.98 5.04
CA LYS A 4 -16.82 2.39 4.89
C LYS A 4 -15.36 2.71 5.26
N ASP A 5 -14.79 2.00 6.24
CA ASP A 5 -13.38 2.19 6.61
C ASP A 5 -12.45 1.58 5.56
N ILE A 6 -12.84 0.43 5.01
CA ILE A 6 -12.11 -0.20 3.91
C ILE A 6 -12.10 0.73 2.70
N GLN A 7 -13.26 1.27 2.32
CA GLN A 7 -13.38 2.15 1.17
C GLN A 7 -12.56 3.43 1.36
N LYS A 8 -12.57 4.00 2.56
CA LYS A 8 -11.76 5.18 2.87
C LYS A 8 -10.27 4.91 2.67
N LEU A 9 -9.80 3.74 3.10
CA LEU A 9 -8.39 3.37 2.95
C LEU A 9 -8.04 3.15 1.49
N ILE A 10 -8.92 2.52 0.72
CA ILE A 10 -8.74 2.36 -0.73
C ILE A 10 -8.67 3.73 -1.42
N ASP A 11 -9.56 4.65 -1.06
CA ASP A 11 -9.58 5.99 -1.65
C ASP A 11 -8.26 6.74 -1.39
N ARG A 12 -7.70 6.58 -0.19
CA ARG A 12 -6.41 7.19 0.14
C ARG A 12 -5.28 6.55 -0.66
N ALA A 13 -5.33 5.25 -0.90
CA ALA A 13 -4.35 4.57 -1.75
C ALA A 13 -4.44 5.04 -3.20
N ILE A 14 -5.64 5.30 -3.71
CA ILE A 14 -5.85 5.83 -5.06
C ILE A 14 -5.23 7.23 -5.18
N VAL A 15 -5.43 8.08 -4.19
CA VAL A 15 -4.82 9.43 -4.17
C VAL A 15 -3.29 9.32 -4.16
N ALA A 16 -2.75 8.42 -3.36
CA ALA A 16 -1.30 8.21 -3.27
C ALA A 16 -0.71 7.77 -4.61
N ARG A 17 -1.45 6.95 -5.37
CA ARG A 17 -1.01 6.45 -6.68
C ARG A 17 -0.70 7.59 -7.65
N ASP A 18 -1.41 8.71 -7.55
CA ASP A 18 -1.19 9.85 -8.45
C ASP A 18 0.21 10.46 -8.32
N LYS A 19 0.89 10.17 -7.22
CA LYS A 19 2.24 10.69 -6.95
C LYS A 19 3.34 9.71 -7.37
N THR A 20 3.00 8.62 -8.05
CA THR A 20 3.97 7.60 -8.47
C THR A 20 5.12 8.20 -9.28
N TYR A 21 6.33 7.71 -9.05
CA TYR A 21 7.47 7.96 -9.91
C TYR A 21 7.78 6.65 -10.63
N SER A 22 7.18 6.47 -11.81
CA SER A 22 7.29 5.22 -12.58
C SER A 22 7.65 5.48 -14.05
N PRO A 23 8.82 6.15 -14.31
CA PRO A 23 9.21 6.51 -15.67
C PRO A 23 9.62 5.32 -16.53
N TYR A 24 9.92 4.17 -15.93
CA TYR A 24 10.38 2.98 -16.66
C TYR A 24 9.22 2.04 -17.00
N SER A 25 8.42 1.66 -16.01
CA SER A 25 7.31 0.73 -16.22
C SER A 25 6.02 1.40 -16.67
N HIS A 26 5.84 2.68 -16.34
CA HIS A 26 4.59 3.43 -16.50
C HIS A 26 3.44 2.77 -15.74
N PHE A 27 3.77 2.05 -14.66
CA PHE A 27 2.79 1.33 -13.84
C PHE A 27 2.80 1.90 -12.43
N GLY A 28 1.81 2.74 -12.13
CA GLY A 28 1.68 3.36 -10.82
C GLY A 28 0.93 2.49 -9.82
N VAL A 29 1.46 2.42 -8.60
CA VAL A 29 0.85 1.72 -7.48
C VAL A 29 0.73 2.69 -6.32
N GLY A 30 -0.40 2.66 -5.64
CA GLY A 30 -0.62 3.44 -4.43
C GLY A 30 -0.89 2.54 -3.24
N ALA A 31 -0.53 3.01 -2.07
CA ALA A 31 -0.79 2.30 -0.83
C ALA A 31 -1.22 3.27 0.26
N ALA A 32 -2.01 2.78 1.20
CA ALA A 32 -2.41 3.52 2.39
C ALA A 32 -2.36 2.60 3.59
N LEU A 33 -1.63 3.01 4.61
CA LEU A 33 -1.40 2.23 5.83
C LEU A 33 -2.16 2.87 6.98
N LEU A 34 -3.04 2.10 7.62
CA LEU A 34 -3.80 2.53 8.79
C LEU A 34 -3.08 2.06 10.05
N CYS A 35 -2.70 3.00 10.90
CA CYS A 35 -2.09 2.72 12.19
C CYS A 35 -3.15 2.48 13.26
N GLU A 36 -2.77 1.89 14.38
CA GLU A 36 -3.69 1.61 15.48
C GLU A 36 -4.32 2.88 16.06
N ASP A 37 -3.59 3.99 16.05
CA ASP A 37 -4.10 5.27 16.55
C ASP A 37 -5.01 6.02 15.56
N GLY A 38 -5.25 5.44 14.38
CA GLY A 38 -6.10 6.03 13.35
C GLY A 38 -5.37 6.85 12.30
N THR A 39 -4.08 7.10 12.46
CA THR A 39 -3.27 7.83 11.47
C THR A 39 -3.14 7.00 10.19
N ILE A 40 -3.24 7.65 9.04
CA ILE A 40 -3.07 7.01 7.73
C ILE A 40 -1.83 7.59 7.05
N TYR A 41 -0.93 6.70 6.62
CA TYR A 41 0.24 7.07 5.83
C TYR A 41 0.07 6.56 4.41
N GLU A 42 0.28 7.45 3.44
CA GLU A 42 0.18 7.13 2.02
C GLU A 42 1.55 6.85 1.45
N GLY A 43 1.61 5.97 0.44
CA GLY A 43 2.83 5.70 -0.29
C GLY A 43 2.55 5.41 -1.75
N CYS A 44 3.55 5.60 -2.60
CA CYS A 44 3.49 5.26 -4.01
C CYS A 44 4.79 4.54 -4.38
N ASN A 45 4.78 3.84 -5.51
CA ASN A 45 6.01 3.22 -5.99
C ASN A 45 6.94 4.28 -6.55
N ILE A 46 8.23 4.10 -6.29
CA ILE A 46 9.30 5.02 -6.69
C ILE A 46 10.36 4.19 -7.38
N GLU A 47 10.44 4.33 -8.70
CA GLU A 47 11.36 3.56 -9.52
C GLU A 47 12.75 4.19 -9.57
N ASN A 48 13.73 3.37 -9.91
CA ASN A 48 15.11 3.79 -10.06
C ASN A 48 15.70 3.06 -11.25
N ALA A 49 16.60 3.72 -11.99
CA ALA A 49 17.31 3.09 -13.09
C ALA A 49 18.07 1.84 -12.62
N SER A 50 18.54 1.84 -11.36
CA SER A 50 19.05 0.63 -10.71
C SER A 50 17.85 -0.09 -10.09
N TYR A 51 17.42 -1.17 -10.72
CA TYR A 51 16.18 -1.89 -10.33
C TYR A 51 16.14 -2.24 -8.83
N GLY A 52 17.27 -2.65 -8.27
CA GLY A 52 17.33 -3.03 -6.86
C GLY A 52 17.03 -1.89 -5.88
N LEU A 53 17.06 -0.64 -6.34
CA LEU A 53 16.75 0.54 -5.52
C LEU A 53 15.29 1.01 -5.68
N THR A 54 14.54 0.39 -6.58
CA THR A 54 13.11 0.66 -6.74
C THR A 54 12.37 0.30 -5.46
N ASN A 55 11.52 1.21 -4.99
CA ASN A 55 10.74 0.97 -3.77
C ASN A 55 9.25 0.87 -4.11
N CYS A 56 8.60 -0.18 -3.60
CA CYS A 56 7.18 -0.40 -3.82
C CYS A 56 6.33 0.55 -2.95
N ALA A 57 5.09 0.80 -3.37
CA ALA A 57 4.17 1.69 -2.68
C ALA A 57 3.96 1.27 -1.22
N GLU A 58 3.79 -0.02 -0.98
CA GLU A 58 3.56 -0.57 0.35
C GLU A 58 4.73 -0.26 1.28
N ARG A 59 5.97 -0.46 0.80
CA ARG A 59 7.16 -0.16 1.60
C ARG A 59 7.33 1.33 1.84
N THR A 60 6.99 2.16 0.85
CA THR A 60 7.02 3.61 1.03
C THR A 60 6.11 4.03 2.19
N ALA A 61 4.88 3.52 2.22
CA ALA A 61 3.93 3.83 3.28
C ALA A 61 4.40 3.32 4.64
N ILE A 62 4.87 2.07 4.70
CA ILE A 62 5.33 1.43 5.95
C ILE A 62 6.57 2.15 6.49
N PHE A 63 7.56 2.41 5.65
CA PHE A 63 8.80 3.05 6.08
C PHE A 63 8.56 4.48 6.54
N LYS A 64 7.65 5.18 5.89
CA LYS A 64 7.25 6.52 6.32
C LYS A 64 6.66 6.48 7.73
N ALA A 65 5.74 5.56 7.98
CA ALA A 65 5.10 5.39 9.28
C ALA A 65 6.13 5.03 10.36
N VAL A 66 6.99 4.07 10.07
CA VAL A 66 8.03 3.63 11.02
C VAL A 66 8.99 4.77 11.33
N SER A 67 9.38 5.55 10.33
CA SER A 67 10.28 6.70 10.54
C SER A 67 9.63 7.80 11.38
N GLU A 68 8.29 7.83 11.43
CA GLU A 68 7.53 8.75 12.29
C GLU A 68 7.23 8.17 13.68
N GLY A 69 7.75 6.97 13.98
CA GLY A 69 7.59 6.34 15.28
C GLY A 69 6.42 5.38 15.39
N GLN A 70 5.70 5.10 14.30
CA GLN A 70 4.56 4.19 14.31
C GLN A 70 5.03 2.78 13.96
N THR A 71 4.71 1.81 14.83
CA THR A 71 5.07 0.40 14.61
C THR A 71 3.90 -0.55 14.81
N LYS A 72 2.70 -0.04 15.10
CA LYS A 72 1.50 -0.85 15.31
C LYS A 72 0.44 -0.46 14.30
N PHE A 73 0.01 -1.44 13.50
CA PHE A 73 -0.82 -1.19 12.33
C PHE A 73 -2.08 -2.05 12.34
N LYS A 74 -3.16 -1.54 11.72
CA LYS A 74 -4.43 -2.25 11.59
C LYS A 74 -4.63 -2.85 10.21
N ALA A 75 -4.24 -2.13 9.16
CA ALA A 75 -4.50 -2.57 7.79
C ALA A 75 -3.63 -1.82 6.80
N LEU A 76 -3.38 -2.46 5.66
CA LEU A 76 -2.67 -1.86 4.52
C LEU A 76 -3.51 -2.08 3.28
N ALA A 77 -3.82 -1.00 2.56
CA ALA A 77 -4.46 -1.08 1.25
C ALA A 77 -3.43 -0.86 0.15
N VAL A 78 -3.53 -1.60 -0.93
CA VAL A 78 -2.70 -1.44 -2.11
C VAL A 78 -3.60 -1.41 -3.35
N VAL A 79 -3.33 -0.47 -4.27
CA VAL A 79 -4.16 -0.28 -5.45
C VAL A 79 -3.30 -0.01 -6.68
N ALA A 80 -3.72 -0.58 -7.81
CA ALA A 80 -3.12 -0.33 -9.12
C ALA A 80 -4.19 -0.48 -10.21
N ASP A 81 -3.84 -0.07 -11.44
CA ASP A 81 -4.73 -0.23 -12.58
C ASP A 81 -4.58 -1.64 -13.14
N THR A 82 -5.28 -2.58 -12.52
CA THR A 82 -5.24 -4.01 -12.86
C THR A 82 -6.66 -4.54 -13.06
N GLU A 83 -6.81 -5.66 -13.77
CA GLU A 83 -8.13 -6.28 -13.97
C GLU A 83 -8.66 -6.83 -12.65
N GLY A 84 -7.82 -7.52 -11.90
CA GLY A 84 -8.16 -8.03 -10.57
C GLY A 84 -7.52 -7.21 -9.47
N PRO A 85 -7.79 -7.55 -8.21
CA PRO A 85 -7.15 -6.85 -7.08
C PRO A 85 -5.63 -6.95 -7.12
N CYS A 86 -4.97 -5.82 -6.81
CA CYS A 86 -3.51 -5.73 -6.81
C CYS A 86 -2.93 -6.38 -5.56
N ALA A 87 -2.03 -7.36 -5.74
CA ALA A 87 -1.38 -8.06 -4.63
C ALA A 87 0.02 -7.50 -4.37
N PRO A 88 0.49 -7.49 -3.10
CA PRO A 88 1.85 -7.07 -2.79
C PRO A 88 2.89 -8.03 -3.33
N CYS A 89 4.08 -7.50 -3.69
CA CYS A 89 5.19 -8.33 -4.15
C CYS A 89 5.82 -9.11 -2.98
N GLY A 90 6.76 -10.01 -3.30
CA GLY A 90 7.42 -10.85 -2.28
C GLY A 90 8.17 -10.05 -1.23
N ALA A 91 8.91 -9.03 -1.63
CA ALA A 91 9.65 -8.16 -0.69
C ALA A 91 8.69 -7.41 0.23
N CYS A 92 7.58 -6.92 -0.32
CA CYS A 92 6.56 -6.24 0.48
C CYS A 92 5.91 -7.18 1.48
N ARG A 93 5.67 -8.45 1.09
CA ARG A 93 5.13 -9.46 2.00
C ARG A 93 6.04 -9.69 3.19
N GLN A 94 7.35 -9.71 2.97
CA GLN A 94 8.33 -9.85 4.04
C GLN A 94 8.27 -8.67 5.02
N VAL A 95 8.19 -7.45 4.50
CA VAL A 95 8.09 -6.24 5.34
C VAL A 95 6.76 -6.22 6.10
N ILE A 96 5.67 -6.61 5.45
CA ILE A 96 4.36 -6.73 6.09
C ILE A 96 4.41 -7.72 7.24
N SER A 97 5.08 -8.86 7.03
CA SER A 97 5.25 -9.88 8.05
C SER A 97 6.07 -9.39 9.25
N GLU A 98 7.13 -8.64 8.99
CA GLU A 98 7.99 -8.09 10.05
C GLU A 98 7.17 -7.22 11.02
N PHE A 99 6.27 -6.40 10.50
CA PHE A 99 5.46 -5.50 11.32
C PHE A 99 4.09 -6.07 11.69
N GLU A 100 3.87 -7.35 11.39
CA GLU A 100 2.64 -8.07 11.76
C GLU A 100 1.36 -7.31 11.40
N ILE A 101 1.31 -6.76 10.17
CA ILE A 101 0.12 -6.06 9.69
C ILE A 101 -1.00 -7.09 9.50
N PRO A 102 -2.11 -6.99 10.25
CA PRO A 102 -3.07 -8.11 10.32
C PRO A 102 -4.00 -8.22 9.13
N ARG A 103 -4.13 -7.18 8.33
CA ARG A 103 -5.12 -7.15 7.26
C ARG A 103 -4.59 -6.42 6.04
N ILE A 104 -4.70 -7.07 4.88
CA ILE A 104 -4.28 -6.50 3.59
C ILE A 104 -5.51 -6.34 2.71
N ILE A 105 -5.73 -5.14 2.20
CA ILE A 105 -6.81 -4.83 1.27
C ILE A 105 -6.16 -4.66 -0.11
N MET A 106 -6.44 -5.60 -1.00
CA MET A 106 -5.92 -5.59 -2.37
C MET A 106 -7.02 -5.08 -3.29
N ALA A 107 -6.76 -3.99 -3.99
CA ALA A 107 -7.79 -3.30 -4.78
C ALA A 107 -7.28 -2.89 -6.15
N ASN A 108 -8.19 -2.48 -7.02
CA ASN A 108 -7.88 -1.88 -8.31
C ASN A 108 -8.67 -0.57 -8.48
N LEU A 109 -8.49 0.10 -9.61
CA LEU A 109 -9.17 1.38 -9.89
C LEU A 109 -10.64 1.20 -10.30
N ARG A 110 -11.09 -0.03 -10.49
CA ARG A 110 -12.45 -0.35 -10.97
C ARG A 110 -13.44 -0.64 -9.85
N GLY A 111 -12.98 -0.57 -8.60
CA GLY A 111 -13.81 -0.84 -7.44
C GLY A 111 -13.76 -2.28 -6.93
N ASP A 112 -13.00 -3.16 -7.59
CA ASP A 112 -12.81 -4.54 -7.11
C ASP A 112 -11.81 -4.55 -5.96
N TYR A 113 -12.11 -5.30 -4.91
CA TYR A 113 -11.15 -5.49 -3.84
C TYR A 113 -11.35 -6.82 -3.12
N THR A 114 -10.28 -7.29 -2.50
CA THR A 114 -10.26 -8.49 -1.68
C THR A 114 -9.54 -8.15 -0.37
N VAL A 115 -10.08 -8.60 0.74
CA VAL A 115 -9.47 -8.43 2.05
C VAL A 115 -8.87 -9.76 2.49
N VAL A 116 -7.59 -9.76 2.83
CA VAL A 116 -6.89 -10.94 3.36
C VAL A 116 -6.54 -10.66 4.81
N GLU A 117 -6.91 -11.56 5.70
CA GLU A 117 -6.56 -11.48 7.11
C GLU A 117 -5.41 -12.44 7.38
N LEU A 118 -4.38 -11.93 8.04
CA LEU A 118 -3.14 -12.68 8.32
C LEU A 118 -3.09 -13.17 9.76
#